data_fac2f3067172f8b21fb49b60717c5f2d
#
_entry.id   fac2f3067172f8b21fb49b60717c5f2d
#
_cell.length_a   1.000
_cell.length_b   1.000
_cell.length_c   1.000
_cell.angle_alpha   90.00
_cell.angle_beta   90.00
_cell.angle_gamma   90.00
#
_symmetry.space_group_name_H-M   'P 1'
#
loop_
_entity.id
_entity.type
_entity.pdbx_description
1 polymer ?
#
loop_
_entity_poly.entity_id
_entity_poly.type
_entity_poly.pdbx_seq_one_letter_code
_entity_poly.pdbx_strand_id
1 'polypeptide(L)'
;LQFIMLKKKKLNCIKKFFNFDLSKKIKKKNGLAKIITASNVFAHNHNVNDFTKGIKNLLDKQNGVFIVEFPYVKDMLDKLYFDTIYHEHLSYFAITPLDFLFKKHRLQIFDYERIPVGGSGPAFRVYVSHLNSNYSVSKKIDNILKLEKNWGVKKLNEYNNFSKKVKNLRVKLLKIIADLNSKNNLVGAYGAAAKGNTMLNYLGMNSKKIF
;
A
#
# COMPACT_ATOMS: atom_id res chain seq x y z
N LEU A 1 19.16 12.19 0.01
CA LEU A 1 19.47 12.10 -1.43
C LEU A 1 18.30 12.58 -2.28
N GLN A 2 17.09 11.99 -2.18
CA GLN A 2 15.92 12.37 -2.99
C GLN A 2 15.56 13.86 -2.87
N PHE A 3 15.57 14.43 -1.65
CA PHE A 3 15.27 15.85 -1.44
C PHE A 3 16.26 16.78 -2.15
N ILE A 4 17.55 16.43 -2.16
CA ILE A 4 18.60 17.18 -2.87
C ILE A 4 18.37 17.13 -4.39
N MET A 5 18.01 15.95 -4.93
CA MET A 5 17.73 15.78 -6.35
C MET A 5 16.49 16.59 -6.79
N LEU A 6 15.45 16.64 -5.97
CA LEU A 6 14.24 17.41 -6.26
C LEU A 6 14.51 18.93 -6.27
N LYS A 7 15.35 19.42 -5.35
CA LYS A 7 15.79 20.83 -5.37
C LYS A 7 16.60 21.17 -6.62
N LYS A 8 17.50 20.29 -7.05
CA LYS A 8 18.25 20.49 -8.32
C LYS A 8 17.33 20.61 -9.54
N LYS A 9 16.16 19.95 -9.52
CA LYS A 9 15.11 20.06 -10.55
C LYS A 9 14.19 21.28 -10.42
N LYS A 10 14.51 22.24 -9.52
CA LYS A 10 13.70 23.43 -9.23
C LYS A 10 12.26 23.12 -8.76
N LEU A 11 12.03 21.95 -8.16
CA LEU A 11 10.74 21.58 -7.60
C LEU A 11 10.58 22.18 -6.20
N ASN A 12 9.39 22.69 -5.89
CA ASN A 12 9.04 23.18 -4.56
C ASN A 12 8.91 22.01 -3.61
N CYS A 13 9.86 21.85 -2.68
CA CYS A 13 9.91 20.72 -1.76
C CYS A 13 9.83 21.19 -0.31
N ILE A 14 9.05 20.48 0.50
CA ILE A 14 8.96 20.68 1.94
C ILE A 14 9.54 19.44 2.63
N LYS A 15 10.62 19.58 3.39
CA LYS A 15 11.26 18.48 4.13
C LYS A 15 10.54 18.25 5.46
N LYS A 16 9.28 17.75 5.38
CA LYS A 16 8.45 17.40 6.55
C LYS A 16 7.51 16.27 6.16
N PHE A 17 7.12 15.43 7.14
CA PHE A 17 6.03 14.49 6.96
C PHE A 17 4.72 15.25 6.81
N PHE A 18 3.89 14.79 5.85
CA PHE A 18 2.58 15.39 5.62
C PHE A 18 1.62 15.01 6.75
N ASN A 19 0.97 16.03 7.33
CA ASN A 19 -0.02 15.91 8.38
C ASN A 19 -1.02 17.08 8.31
N PHE A 20 -2.00 17.10 9.21
CA PHE A 20 -3.00 18.15 9.23
C PHE A 20 -2.41 19.56 9.43
N ASP A 21 -1.41 19.71 10.33
CA ASP A 21 -0.81 21.02 10.59
C ASP A 21 0.01 21.54 9.41
N LEU A 22 0.73 20.65 8.71
CA LEU A 22 1.42 21.02 7.49
C LEU A 22 0.42 21.41 6.38
N SER A 23 -0.71 20.71 6.28
CA SER A 23 -1.76 21.03 5.30
C SER A 23 -2.31 22.45 5.50
N LYS A 24 -2.49 22.91 6.76
CA LYS A 24 -2.91 24.28 7.07
C LYS A 24 -1.91 25.33 6.55
N LYS A 25 -0.61 25.07 6.76
CA LYS A 25 0.46 25.95 6.29
C LYS A 25 0.53 26.02 4.76
N ILE A 26 0.42 24.86 4.09
CA ILE A 26 0.39 24.80 2.62
C ILE A 26 -0.82 25.56 2.08
N LYS A 27 -2.01 25.30 2.65
CA LYS A 27 -3.25 25.99 2.25
C LYS A 27 -3.16 27.49 2.42
N LYS A 28 -2.61 27.98 3.53
CA LYS A 28 -2.43 29.43 3.76
C LYS A 28 -1.52 30.08 2.71
N LYS A 29 -0.48 29.36 2.27
CA LYS A 29 0.50 29.87 1.31
C LYS A 29 0.05 29.74 -0.15
N ASN A 30 -0.58 28.61 -0.50
CA ASN A 30 -0.80 28.19 -1.89
C ASN A 30 -2.29 28.03 -2.27
N GLY A 31 -3.21 28.17 -1.31
CA GLY A 31 -4.64 27.90 -1.52
C GLY A 31 -4.96 26.39 -1.49
N LEU A 32 -6.11 26.03 -2.06
CA LEU A 32 -6.59 24.66 -2.17
C LEU A 32 -5.95 23.93 -3.36
N ALA A 33 -5.68 22.64 -3.19
CA ALA A 33 -5.14 21.79 -4.22
C ALA A 33 -6.26 21.13 -5.03
N LYS A 34 -6.18 21.19 -6.35
CA LYS A 34 -7.09 20.44 -7.25
C LYS A 34 -6.70 18.98 -7.37
N ILE A 35 -5.41 18.66 -7.30
CA ILE A 35 -4.90 17.30 -7.34
C ILE A 35 -3.91 17.10 -6.21
N ILE A 36 -4.08 16.02 -5.45
CA ILE A 36 -3.12 15.53 -4.46
C ILE A 36 -2.84 14.07 -4.80
N THR A 37 -1.57 13.68 -4.84
CA THR A 37 -1.17 12.29 -5.10
C THR A 37 -0.38 11.70 -3.94
N ALA A 38 -0.61 10.41 -3.64
CA ALA A 38 0.14 9.65 -2.66
C ALA A 38 0.36 8.22 -3.20
N SER A 39 1.45 8.03 -3.93
CA SER A 39 1.81 6.73 -4.51
C SER A 39 2.78 6.00 -3.60
N ASN A 40 2.38 4.83 -3.09
CA ASN A 40 3.17 4.00 -2.16
C ASN A 40 3.68 4.76 -0.91
N VAL A 41 2.88 5.71 -0.40
CA VAL A 41 3.19 6.52 0.79
C VAL A 41 2.19 6.26 1.91
N PHE A 42 0.94 6.00 1.56
CA PHE A 42 -0.16 5.91 2.52
C PHE A 42 0.02 4.73 3.49
N ALA A 43 0.53 3.60 3.00
CA ALA A 43 0.82 2.41 3.80
C ALA A 43 1.95 2.59 4.82
N HIS A 44 2.84 3.57 4.60
CA HIS A 44 3.96 3.89 5.48
C HIS A 44 3.62 4.94 6.55
N ASN A 45 2.37 5.40 6.61
CA ASN A 45 1.98 6.47 7.51
C ASN A 45 1.55 5.93 8.88
N HIS A 46 2.18 6.42 9.97
CA HIS A 46 1.84 6.04 11.34
C HIS A 46 0.44 6.50 11.77
N ASN A 47 -0.06 7.60 11.19
CA ASN A 47 -1.36 8.16 11.54
C ASN A 47 -2.18 8.51 10.30
N VAL A 48 -2.81 7.48 9.72
CA VAL A 48 -3.65 7.62 8.52
C VAL A 48 -4.84 8.55 8.73
N ASN A 49 -5.35 8.68 9.97
CA ASN A 49 -6.43 9.61 10.28
C ASN A 49 -5.97 11.07 10.17
N ASP A 50 -4.82 11.41 10.72
CA ASP A 50 -4.29 12.78 10.65
C ASP A 50 -3.87 13.13 9.23
N PHE A 51 -3.27 12.19 8.51
CA PHE A 51 -2.96 12.32 7.08
C PHE A 51 -4.24 12.61 6.28
N THR A 52 -5.30 11.81 6.45
CA THR A 52 -6.59 11.98 5.75
C THR A 52 -7.25 13.31 6.10
N LYS A 53 -7.18 13.73 7.37
CA LYS A 53 -7.62 15.06 7.82
C LYS A 53 -6.87 16.19 7.11
N GLY A 54 -5.57 16.01 6.91
CA GLY A 54 -4.74 16.93 6.14
C GLY A 54 -5.13 17.01 4.66
N ILE A 55 -5.38 15.87 4.02
CA ILE A 55 -5.90 15.79 2.65
C ILE A 55 -7.22 16.55 2.55
N LYS A 56 -8.20 16.22 3.40
CA LYS A 56 -9.51 16.92 3.43
C LYS A 56 -9.37 18.43 3.53
N ASN A 57 -8.46 18.91 4.38
CA ASN A 57 -8.27 20.34 4.60
C ASN A 57 -7.68 21.06 3.38
N LEU A 58 -6.78 20.38 2.65
CA LEU A 58 -6.04 20.95 1.53
C LEU A 58 -6.75 20.80 0.19
N LEU A 59 -7.56 19.75 0.03
CA LEU A 59 -8.24 19.42 -1.23
C LEU A 59 -9.34 20.43 -1.55
N ASP A 60 -9.45 20.84 -2.84
CA ASP A 60 -10.58 21.64 -3.33
C ASP A 60 -11.91 20.94 -3.11
N LYS A 61 -12.92 21.68 -2.65
CA LYS A 61 -14.19 21.09 -2.19
C LYS A 61 -15.05 20.54 -3.33
N GLN A 62 -15.03 21.19 -4.49
CA GLN A 62 -15.91 20.86 -5.62
C GLN A 62 -15.22 19.98 -6.67
N ASN A 63 -13.98 20.32 -7.01
CA ASN A 63 -13.25 19.71 -8.14
C ASN A 63 -11.93 19.07 -7.71
N GLY A 64 -11.68 18.94 -6.41
CA GLY A 64 -10.45 18.33 -5.91
C GLY A 64 -10.47 16.81 -5.97
N VAL A 65 -9.37 16.23 -6.44
CA VAL A 65 -9.15 14.78 -6.49
C VAL A 65 -7.91 14.40 -5.69
N PHE A 66 -8.06 13.52 -4.72
CA PHE A 66 -6.96 12.83 -4.06
C PHE A 66 -6.77 11.45 -4.71
N ILE A 67 -5.60 11.20 -5.24
CA ILE A 67 -5.22 9.95 -5.91
C ILE A 67 -4.27 9.20 -4.99
N VAL A 68 -4.69 8.05 -4.49
CA VAL A 68 -3.87 7.20 -3.63
C VAL A 68 -3.61 5.85 -4.30
N GLU A 69 -2.35 5.42 -4.31
CA GLU A 69 -1.93 4.15 -4.88
C GLU A 69 -1.25 3.29 -3.81
N PHE A 70 -1.67 2.03 -3.72
CA PHE A 70 -1.18 1.07 -2.72
C PHE A 70 -1.35 -0.38 -3.20
N PRO A 71 -0.52 -1.33 -2.70
CA PRO A 71 -0.73 -2.75 -2.91
C PRO A 71 -2.03 -3.22 -2.28
N TYR A 72 -2.83 -3.99 -3.02
CA TYR A 72 -4.13 -4.47 -2.54
C TYR A 72 -3.97 -5.71 -1.66
N VAL A 73 -4.51 -5.67 -0.44
CA VAL A 73 -4.35 -6.76 0.53
C VAL A 73 -4.90 -8.10 0.04
N LYS A 74 -6.00 -8.10 -0.71
CA LYS A 74 -6.54 -9.35 -1.26
C LYS A 74 -5.57 -10.03 -2.22
N ASP A 75 -4.92 -9.27 -3.10
CA ASP A 75 -3.90 -9.82 -4.00
C ASP A 75 -2.69 -10.35 -3.21
N MET A 76 -2.31 -9.68 -2.12
CA MET A 76 -1.26 -10.16 -1.21
C MET A 76 -1.63 -11.52 -0.61
N LEU A 77 -2.87 -11.69 -0.14
CA LEU A 77 -3.32 -12.94 0.47
C LEU A 77 -3.48 -14.06 -0.58
N ASP A 78 -4.10 -13.78 -1.73
CA ASP A 78 -4.35 -14.76 -2.79
C ASP A 78 -3.04 -15.28 -3.41
N LYS A 79 -2.07 -14.39 -3.63
CA LYS A 79 -0.81 -14.70 -4.30
C LYS A 79 0.34 -15.00 -3.34
N LEU A 80 0.06 -15.03 -2.04
CA LEU A 80 1.02 -15.29 -0.96
C LEU A 80 2.23 -14.33 -0.98
N TYR A 81 2.01 -13.04 -1.23
CA TYR A 81 3.04 -12.02 -1.18
C TYR A 81 3.40 -11.64 0.27
N PHE A 82 3.73 -12.64 1.10
CA PHE A 82 4.06 -12.46 2.52
C PHE A 82 5.36 -11.67 2.72
N ASP A 83 6.24 -11.70 1.74
CA ASP A 83 7.52 -10.98 1.70
C ASP A 83 7.35 -9.46 1.65
N THR A 84 6.13 -8.98 1.38
CA THR A 84 5.77 -7.57 1.52
C THR A 84 5.54 -7.14 2.97
N ILE A 85 5.47 -8.09 3.93
CA ILE A 85 5.24 -7.82 5.34
C ILE A 85 6.58 -7.52 6.02
N TYR A 86 6.96 -6.25 6.02
CA TYR A 86 8.15 -5.74 6.69
C TYR A 86 7.87 -4.39 7.37
N HIS A 87 8.79 -3.95 8.23
CA HIS A 87 8.58 -2.86 9.18
C HIS A 87 8.15 -1.51 8.60
N GLU A 88 8.44 -1.22 7.32
CA GLU A 88 8.01 0.02 6.67
C GLU A 88 6.53 0.01 6.24
N HIS A 89 5.93 -1.18 6.04
CA HIS A 89 4.52 -1.32 5.70
C HIS A 89 3.67 -1.43 6.96
N LEU A 90 3.25 -0.29 7.49
CA LEU A 90 2.47 -0.21 8.74
C LEU A 90 1.01 -0.60 8.56
N SER A 91 0.51 -0.56 7.33
CA SER A 91 -0.88 -0.86 6.98
C SER A 91 -1.00 -1.56 5.63
N TYR A 92 -1.99 -2.45 5.55
CA TYR A 92 -2.40 -3.12 4.31
C TYR A 92 -3.85 -2.80 4.05
N PHE A 93 -4.17 -2.35 2.83
CA PHE A 93 -5.48 -1.78 2.54
C PHE A 93 -6.34 -2.67 1.64
N ALA A 94 -7.62 -2.70 1.98
CA ALA A 94 -8.74 -3.04 1.12
C ALA A 94 -9.59 -1.79 0.89
N ILE A 95 -10.52 -1.82 -0.04
CA ILE A 95 -11.43 -0.69 -0.30
C ILE A 95 -12.40 -0.49 0.86
N THR A 96 -12.90 -1.56 1.47
CA THR A 96 -13.84 -1.48 2.62
C THR A 96 -13.31 -0.65 3.80
N PRO A 97 -12.10 -0.90 4.36
CA PRO A 97 -11.57 -0.06 5.44
C PRO A 97 -11.23 1.36 4.98
N LEU A 98 -10.83 1.56 3.73
CA LEU A 98 -10.57 2.88 3.18
C LEU A 98 -11.84 3.69 2.99
N ASP A 99 -12.92 3.07 2.51
CA ASP A 99 -14.23 3.71 2.38
C ASP A 99 -14.73 4.19 3.75
N PHE A 100 -14.58 3.34 4.78
CA PHE A 100 -14.89 3.72 6.15
C PHE A 100 -14.04 4.92 6.64
N LEU A 101 -12.72 4.87 6.41
CA LEU A 101 -11.79 5.94 6.79
C LEU A 101 -12.14 7.26 6.10
N PHE A 102 -12.35 7.24 4.78
CA PHE A 102 -12.64 8.44 4.04
C PHE A 102 -14.02 9.03 4.40
N LYS A 103 -15.05 8.21 4.53
CA LYS A 103 -16.39 8.65 4.99
C LYS A 103 -16.36 9.29 6.37
N LYS A 104 -15.57 8.73 7.32
CA LYS A 104 -15.34 9.35 8.64
C LYS A 104 -14.81 10.77 8.52
N HIS A 105 -14.04 11.07 7.50
CA HIS A 105 -13.50 12.40 7.22
C HIS A 105 -14.34 13.21 6.21
N ARG A 106 -15.56 12.78 5.87
CA ARG A 106 -16.44 13.41 4.88
C ARG A 106 -15.81 13.50 3.48
N LEU A 107 -15.05 12.50 3.13
CA LEU A 107 -14.54 12.20 1.81
C LEU A 107 -15.25 10.95 1.27
N GLN A 108 -15.22 10.76 -0.04
CA GLN A 108 -15.77 9.57 -0.73
C GLN A 108 -14.78 9.01 -1.73
N ILE A 109 -14.72 7.70 -1.83
CA ILE A 109 -14.10 7.03 -2.98
C ILE A 109 -15.12 7.10 -4.11
N PHE A 110 -14.76 7.71 -5.25
CA PHE A 110 -15.67 7.80 -6.37
C PHE A 110 -15.31 6.88 -7.54
N ASP A 111 -14.04 6.49 -7.67
CA ASP A 111 -13.60 5.49 -8.66
C ASP A 111 -12.30 4.79 -8.23
N TYR A 112 -11.93 3.71 -8.91
CA TYR A 112 -10.63 3.08 -8.77
C TYR A 112 -10.18 2.39 -10.07
N GLU A 113 -8.88 2.15 -10.17
CA GLU A 113 -8.24 1.36 -11.22
C GLU A 113 -7.35 0.28 -10.63
N ARG A 114 -7.28 -0.86 -11.32
CA ARG A 114 -6.23 -1.86 -11.06
C ARG A 114 -5.02 -1.54 -11.92
N ILE A 115 -3.88 -1.41 -11.28
CA ILE A 115 -2.59 -1.18 -11.93
C ILE A 115 -1.84 -2.50 -11.94
N PRO A 116 -1.71 -3.17 -13.11
CA PRO A 116 -1.11 -4.51 -13.19
C PRO A 116 0.38 -4.51 -12.88
N VAL A 117 1.07 -3.40 -13.22
CA VAL A 117 2.50 -3.23 -12.98
C VAL A 117 2.73 -1.86 -12.35
N GLY A 118 2.79 -1.83 -11.02
CA GLY A 118 3.20 -0.64 -10.26
C GLY A 118 4.66 -0.73 -9.83
N GLY A 119 5.21 0.32 -9.23
CA GLY A 119 6.59 0.36 -8.75
C GLY A 119 6.93 -0.71 -7.69
N SER A 120 5.90 -1.27 -7.03
CA SER A 120 6.04 -2.33 -6.00
C SER A 120 5.25 -3.60 -6.34
N GLY A 121 4.80 -3.76 -7.59
CA GLY A 121 3.92 -4.83 -8.05
C GLY A 121 2.50 -4.35 -8.33
N PRO A 122 1.54 -5.27 -8.52
CA PRO A 122 0.14 -4.92 -8.76
C PRO A 122 -0.42 -4.05 -7.62
N ALA A 123 -1.15 -3.00 -8.00
CA ALA A 123 -1.67 -2.01 -7.07
C ALA A 123 -3.11 -1.60 -7.40
N PHE A 124 -3.79 -1.02 -6.43
CA PHE A 124 -4.98 -0.22 -6.65
C PHE A 124 -4.61 1.25 -6.67
N ARG A 125 -5.16 1.98 -7.63
CA ARG A 125 -5.21 3.44 -7.66
C ARG A 125 -6.64 3.86 -7.36
N VAL A 126 -6.84 4.60 -6.29
CA VAL A 126 -8.15 5.00 -5.78
C VAL A 126 -8.30 6.50 -5.89
N TYR A 127 -9.43 6.93 -6.41
CA TYR A 127 -9.79 8.33 -6.61
C TYR A 127 -10.78 8.77 -5.54
N VAL A 128 -10.40 9.80 -4.79
CA VAL A 128 -11.13 10.29 -3.62
C VAL A 128 -11.43 11.76 -3.79
N SER A 129 -12.64 12.17 -3.41
CA SER A 129 -13.08 13.56 -3.42
C SER A 129 -13.82 13.92 -2.12
N HIS A 130 -14.20 15.17 -1.95
CA HIS A 130 -15.17 15.53 -0.91
C HIS A 130 -16.53 14.86 -1.17
N LEU A 131 -17.24 14.51 -0.10
CA LEU A 131 -18.55 13.82 -0.17
C LEU A 131 -19.59 14.57 -1.02
N ASN A 132 -19.55 15.91 -1.00
CA ASN A 132 -20.47 16.78 -1.74
C ASN A 132 -19.76 17.48 -2.92
N SER A 133 -18.83 16.80 -3.58
CA SER A 133 -18.13 17.31 -4.77
C SER A 133 -18.92 17.03 -6.05
N ASN A 134 -18.39 17.51 -7.17
CA ASN A 134 -18.98 17.29 -8.49
C ASN A 134 -18.77 15.88 -9.06
N TYR A 135 -18.09 14.99 -8.31
CA TYR A 135 -17.78 13.63 -8.77
C TYR A 135 -18.84 12.63 -8.30
N SER A 136 -19.46 11.94 -9.28
CA SER A 136 -20.40 10.84 -9.02
C SER A 136 -19.64 9.54 -8.69
N VAL A 137 -20.16 8.78 -7.73
CA VAL A 137 -19.58 7.49 -7.36
C VAL A 137 -19.86 6.45 -8.45
N SER A 138 -18.82 5.83 -8.96
CA SER A 138 -18.90 4.77 -9.95
C SER A 138 -19.53 3.49 -9.34
N LYS A 139 -20.37 2.80 -10.12
CA LYS A 139 -20.91 1.47 -9.76
C LYS A 139 -19.83 0.43 -9.45
N LYS A 140 -18.60 0.63 -9.92
CA LYS A 140 -17.46 -0.23 -9.59
C LYS A 140 -17.20 -0.27 -8.08
N ILE A 141 -17.49 0.82 -7.34
CA ILE A 141 -17.29 0.88 -5.88
C ILE A 141 -18.22 -0.09 -5.17
N ASP A 142 -19.50 -0.12 -5.51
CA ASP A 142 -20.44 -1.08 -4.95
C ASP A 142 -20.04 -2.53 -5.26
N ASN A 143 -19.56 -2.77 -6.47
CA ASN A 143 -19.11 -4.09 -6.90
C ASN A 143 -17.90 -4.57 -6.10
N ILE A 144 -16.87 -3.74 -5.91
CA ILE A 144 -15.69 -4.12 -5.14
C ILE A 144 -16.03 -4.29 -3.64
N LEU A 145 -16.90 -3.47 -3.07
CA LEU A 145 -17.33 -3.61 -1.68
C LEU A 145 -18.11 -4.93 -1.47
N LYS A 146 -18.99 -5.31 -2.42
CA LYS A 146 -19.66 -6.62 -2.41
C LYS A 146 -18.66 -7.77 -2.52
N LEU A 147 -17.68 -7.67 -3.43
CA LEU A 147 -16.62 -8.66 -3.59
C LEU A 147 -15.83 -8.84 -2.29
N GLU A 148 -15.41 -7.76 -1.66
CA GLU A 148 -14.67 -7.81 -0.39
C GLU A 148 -15.51 -8.37 0.76
N LYS A 149 -16.81 -8.05 0.81
CA LYS A 149 -17.76 -8.64 1.77
C LYS A 149 -17.87 -10.16 1.58
N ASN A 150 -18.04 -10.61 0.34
CA ASN A 150 -18.17 -12.04 0.00
C ASN A 150 -16.86 -12.80 0.28
N TRP A 151 -15.72 -12.21 -0.04
CA TRP A 151 -14.41 -12.74 0.31
C TRP A 151 -14.22 -12.86 1.83
N GLY A 152 -14.88 -12.02 2.62
CA GLY A 152 -14.74 -12.03 4.07
C GLY A 152 -13.62 -11.14 4.59
N VAL A 153 -13.44 -9.95 4.01
CA VAL A 153 -12.41 -8.97 4.40
C VAL A 153 -12.35 -8.67 5.91
N LYS A 154 -13.46 -8.83 6.63
CA LYS A 154 -13.57 -8.66 8.09
C LYS A 154 -13.48 -9.98 8.87
N LYS A 155 -13.29 -11.12 8.20
CA LYS A 155 -13.29 -12.45 8.84
C LYS A 155 -11.86 -12.90 9.11
N LEU A 156 -11.54 -13.16 10.37
CA LEU A 156 -10.21 -13.62 10.79
C LEU A 156 -9.78 -14.91 10.09
N ASN A 157 -10.72 -15.78 9.73
CA ASN A 157 -10.42 -17.05 9.05
C ASN A 157 -9.66 -16.86 7.75
N GLU A 158 -9.93 -15.81 6.98
CA GLU A 158 -9.22 -15.55 5.71
C GLU A 158 -7.73 -15.27 5.96
N TYR A 159 -7.44 -14.52 7.01
CA TYR A 159 -6.06 -14.22 7.41
C TYR A 159 -5.35 -15.44 8.04
N ASN A 160 -6.07 -16.25 8.79
CA ASN A 160 -5.56 -17.51 9.32
C ASN A 160 -5.25 -18.51 8.19
N ASN A 161 -6.08 -18.58 7.16
CA ASN A 161 -5.84 -19.41 5.98
C ASN A 161 -4.59 -18.95 5.21
N PHE A 162 -4.40 -17.62 5.07
CA PHE A 162 -3.16 -17.08 4.53
C PHE A 162 -1.94 -17.52 5.34
N SER A 163 -1.98 -17.39 6.67
CA SER A 163 -0.90 -17.80 7.56
C SER A 163 -0.55 -19.30 7.38
N LYS A 164 -1.56 -20.18 7.30
CA LYS A 164 -1.36 -21.61 7.03
C LYS A 164 -0.68 -21.86 5.69
N LYS A 165 -1.14 -21.19 4.63
CA LYS A 165 -0.57 -21.32 3.28
C LYS A 165 0.89 -20.84 3.25
N VAL A 166 1.22 -19.75 3.93
CA VAL A 166 2.59 -19.22 4.04
C VAL A 166 3.50 -20.19 4.79
N LYS A 167 3.02 -20.81 5.89
CA LYS A 167 3.75 -21.85 6.60
C LYS A 167 4.05 -23.07 5.70
N ASN A 168 3.06 -23.51 4.93
CA ASN A 168 3.24 -24.60 3.97
C ASN A 168 4.24 -24.24 2.86
N LEU A 169 4.20 -23.00 2.35
CA LEU A 169 5.16 -22.51 1.39
C LEU A 169 6.60 -22.55 1.95
N ARG A 170 6.78 -22.12 3.20
CA ARG A 170 8.06 -22.20 3.91
C ARG A 170 8.61 -23.64 3.91
N VAL A 171 7.78 -24.61 4.31
CA VAL A 171 8.18 -26.02 4.36
C VAL A 171 8.62 -26.52 2.98
N LYS A 172 7.85 -26.20 1.92
CA LYS A 172 8.18 -26.58 0.54
C LYS A 172 9.51 -25.98 0.07
N LEU A 173 9.73 -24.69 0.32
CA LEU A 173 10.96 -24.01 -0.07
C LEU A 173 12.19 -24.58 0.65
N LEU A 174 12.07 -24.82 1.97
CA LEU A 174 13.13 -25.43 2.76
C LEU A 174 13.47 -26.83 2.27
N LYS A 175 12.47 -27.64 1.90
CA LYS A 175 12.69 -28.97 1.32
C LYS A 175 13.44 -28.89 -0.01
N ILE A 176 13.02 -28.00 -0.93
CA ILE A 176 13.70 -27.81 -2.21
C ILE A 176 15.17 -27.45 -2.01
N ILE A 177 15.46 -26.52 -1.10
CA ILE A 177 16.84 -26.09 -0.84
C ILE A 177 17.65 -27.23 -0.21
N ALA A 178 17.08 -27.98 0.71
CA ALA A 178 17.73 -29.14 1.32
C ALA A 178 18.04 -30.23 0.27
N ASP A 179 17.09 -30.54 -0.59
CA ASP A 179 17.25 -31.54 -1.68
C ASP A 179 18.33 -31.11 -2.69
N LEU A 180 18.45 -29.81 -2.99
CA LEU A 180 19.51 -29.30 -3.85
C LEU A 180 20.88 -29.39 -3.17
N ASN A 181 20.99 -28.98 -1.93
CA ASN A 181 22.23 -29.04 -1.15
C ASN A 181 22.72 -30.48 -0.94
N SER A 182 21.82 -31.44 -0.73
CA SER A 182 22.17 -32.86 -0.57
C SER A 182 22.78 -33.47 -1.83
N LYS A 183 22.52 -32.86 -3.01
CA LYS A 183 23.10 -33.24 -4.32
C LYS A 183 24.35 -32.42 -4.68
N ASN A 184 24.92 -31.71 -3.69
CA ASN A 184 26.08 -30.82 -3.87
C ASN A 184 25.84 -29.67 -4.87
N ASN A 185 24.58 -29.26 -5.08
CA ASN A 185 24.27 -28.07 -5.86
C ASN A 185 24.46 -26.81 -5.01
N LEU A 186 25.07 -25.80 -5.60
CA LEU A 186 25.13 -24.47 -4.98
C LEU A 186 23.82 -23.72 -5.23
N VAL A 187 23.20 -23.21 -4.18
CA VAL A 187 22.00 -22.36 -4.25
C VAL A 187 22.43 -20.92 -4.00
N GLY A 188 22.36 -20.09 -5.03
CA GLY A 188 22.68 -18.67 -4.95
C GLY A 188 21.43 -17.79 -4.84
N ALA A 189 21.55 -16.63 -4.17
CA ALA A 189 20.54 -15.59 -4.14
C ALA A 189 21.06 -14.33 -4.82
N TYR A 190 20.26 -13.79 -5.75
CA TYR A 190 20.60 -12.54 -6.44
C TYR A 190 19.57 -11.45 -6.11
N GLY A 191 20.07 -10.31 -5.62
CA GLY A 191 19.27 -9.12 -5.33
C GLY A 191 19.38 -8.68 -3.87
N ALA A 192 19.08 -7.40 -3.62
CA ALA A 192 19.10 -6.76 -2.30
C ALA A 192 17.78 -6.05 -1.96
N ALA A 193 16.65 -6.53 -2.49
CA ALA A 193 15.34 -5.96 -2.23
C ALA A 193 14.85 -6.30 -0.81
N ALA A 194 14.09 -5.37 -0.18
CA ALA A 194 13.49 -5.57 1.14
C ALA A 194 12.65 -6.86 1.22
N LYS A 195 11.92 -7.20 0.16
CA LYS A 195 11.15 -8.44 0.05
C LYS A 195 12.03 -9.69 0.14
N GLY A 196 13.15 -9.71 -0.58
CA GLY A 196 14.12 -10.82 -0.51
C GLY A 196 14.67 -11.01 0.90
N ASN A 197 15.01 -9.92 1.59
CA ASN A 197 15.46 -9.96 2.98
C ASN A 197 14.39 -10.53 3.91
N THR A 198 13.12 -10.10 3.75
CA THR A 198 11.99 -10.64 4.53
C THR A 198 11.84 -12.14 4.31
N MET A 199 11.92 -12.61 3.07
CA MET A 199 11.81 -14.02 2.72
C MET A 199 12.96 -14.84 3.31
N LEU A 200 14.21 -14.40 3.15
CA LEU A 200 15.38 -15.09 3.69
C LEU A 200 15.33 -15.21 5.22
N ASN A 201 14.98 -14.13 5.90
CA ASN A 201 14.80 -14.15 7.36
C ASN A 201 13.68 -15.10 7.80
N TYR A 202 12.54 -15.09 7.12
CA TYR A 202 11.43 -15.98 7.43
C TYR A 202 11.78 -17.46 7.21
N LEU A 203 12.61 -17.77 6.20
CA LEU A 203 13.12 -19.11 5.93
C LEU A 203 14.22 -19.53 6.94
N GLY A 204 14.84 -18.61 7.66
CA GLY A 204 16.00 -18.86 8.50
C GLY A 204 17.25 -19.19 7.67
N MET A 205 17.39 -18.50 6.52
CA MET A 205 18.54 -18.67 5.64
C MET A 205 19.72 -17.80 6.08
N ASN A 206 20.92 -18.35 5.91
CA ASN A 206 22.18 -17.65 6.14
C ASN A 206 23.22 -18.09 5.10
N SER A 207 24.43 -17.53 5.14
CA SER A 207 25.52 -17.83 4.21
C SER A 207 26.02 -19.29 4.19
N LYS A 208 25.62 -20.12 5.17
CA LYS A 208 25.91 -21.57 5.17
C LYS A 208 24.90 -22.38 4.35
N LYS A 209 23.74 -21.82 4.04
CA LYS A 209 22.66 -22.50 3.32
C LYS A 209 22.40 -21.95 1.93
N ILE A 210 22.79 -20.72 1.68
CA ILE A 210 22.66 -20.01 0.40
C ILE A 210 23.95 -19.22 0.17
N PHE A 211 24.45 -19.30 -1.04
CA PHE A 211 25.65 -18.58 -1.51
C PHE A 211 25.29 -17.21 -2.08
#